data_82015259ace1bb315816958cccccc72f
#
_entry.id   82015259ace1bb315816958cccccc72f
#
_cell.length_a   1.000
_cell.length_b   1.000
_cell.length_c   1.000
_cell.angle_alpha   90.00
_cell.angle_beta   90.00
_cell.angle_gamma   90.00
#
_symmetry.space_group_name_H-M   'P 1'
#
loop_
_entity.id
_entity.type
_entity.pdbx_description
1 polymer ?
#
loop_
_entity_poly.entity_id
_entity_poly.type
_entity_poly.pdbx_seq_one_letter_code
_entity_poly.pdbx_strand_id
1 'polypeptide(L)'
;MVGFLSFLLRQAGGAMKRLQTLDWLAPLAIRLYLAPVFWVAGWNKWHPERGFDFTARYFDRLGYPLPDLMAFLATATEIGGAIALLLGLATRLACIPLMFVMAIAVTTVHWKNGWQITADPRSPFPGEDIDAARERLGEARRILREQGEALHGDSGWFTEFGSIVILNNGVALGVTYFVMLLALFYLGGGRYLSLDHYIARAWRR
;
A
#
# COMPACT_ATOMS: atom_id res chain seq x y z
N MET A 1 -49.56 -0.75 -5.69
CA MET A 1 -48.23 -1.21 -5.22
C MET A 1 -47.23 -1.37 -6.36
N VAL A 2 -47.56 -2.01 -7.49
CA VAL A 2 -46.67 -2.18 -8.67
C VAL A 2 -46.16 -0.87 -9.27
N GLY A 3 -47.06 0.15 -9.42
CA GLY A 3 -46.71 1.46 -9.98
C GLY A 3 -45.71 2.27 -9.15
N PHE A 4 -45.79 2.18 -7.82
CA PHE A 4 -44.86 2.87 -6.93
C PHE A 4 -43.46 2.22 -6.97
N LEU A 5 -43.39 0.89 -6.99
CA LEU A 5 -42.12 0.15 -7.11
C LEU A 5 -41.45 0.46 -8.47
N SER A 6 -42.22 0.48 -9.58
CA SER A 6 -41.65 0.80 -10.88
C SER A 6 -41.17 2.27 -10.99
N PHE A 7 -41.81 3.20 -10.30
CA PHE A 7 -41.36 4.58 -10.18
C PHE A 7 -40.01 4.64 -9.41
N LEU A 8 -39.90 3.98 -8.24
CA LEU A 8 -38.66 3.94 -7.47
C LEU A 8 -37.51 3.32 -8.27
N LEU A 9 -37.75 2.21 -8.98
CA LEU A 9 -36.74 1.56 -9.82
C LEU A 9 -36.27 2.47 -10.98
N ARG A 10 -37.17 3.26 -11.59
CA ARG A 10 -36.77 4.25 -12.63
C ARG A 10 -35.95 5.38 -12.06
N GLN A 11 -36.30 5.91 -10.89
CA GLN A 11 -35.51 6.96 -10.21
C GLN A 11 -34.12 6.42 -9.79
N ALA A 12 -34.06 5.22 -9.21
CA ALA A 12 -32.83 4.55 -8.87
C ALA A 12 -31.94 4.31 -10.11
N GLY A 13 -32.53 3.86 -11.21
CA GLY A 13 -31.82 3.67 -12.49
C GLY A 13 -31.30 4.97 -13.08
N GLY A 14 -32.05 6.09 -12.96
CA GLY A 14 -31.60 7.42 -13.37
C GLY A 14 -30.43 7.93 -12.52
N ALA A 15 -30.50 7.75 -11.20
CA ALA A 15 -29.43 8.11 -10.28
C ALA A 15 -28.17 7.27 -10.54
N MET A 16 -28.32 5.94 -10.74
CA MET A 16 -27.20 5.04 -11.06
C MET A 16 -26.49 5.44 -12.35
N LYS A 17 -27.22 5.80 -13.42
CA LYS A 17 -26.60 6.29 -14.66
C LYS A 17 -25.79 7.57 -14.45
N ARG A 18 -26.25 8.49 -13.60
CA ARG A 18 -25.49 9.69 -13.23
C ARG A 18 -24.22 9.35 -12.44
N LEU A 19 -24.30 8.41 -11.48
CA LEU A 19 -23.14 7.94 -10.74
C LEU A 19 -22.10 7.26 -11.65
N GLN A 20 -22.54 6.53 -12.67
CA GLN A 20 -21.65 5.92 -13.66
C GLN A 20 -20.84 6.94 -14.48
N THR A 21 -21.27 8.21 -14.57
CA THR A 21 -20.46 9.27 -15.21
C THR A 21 -19.21 9.62 -14.39
N LEU A 22 -19.18 9.26 -13.12
CA LEU A 22 -18.08 9.48 -12.19
C LEU A 22 -17.13 8.27 -12.08
N ASP A 23 -17.26 7.27 -12.95
CA ASP A 23 -16.46 6.04 -12.96
C ASP A 23 -14.93 6.29 -13.05
N TRP A 24 -14.54 7.45 -13.58
CA TRP A 24 -13.14 7.89 -13.68
C TRP A 24 -12.51 8.25 -12.33
N LEU A 25 -13.32 8.56 -11.30
CA LEU A 25 -12.80 8.95 -9.98
C LEU A 25 -12.10 7.79 -9.27
N ALA A 26 -12.62 6.58 -9.38
CA ALA A 26 -12.04 5.42 -8.71
C ALA A 26 -10.61 5.12 -9.18
N PRO A 27 -10.33 4.95 -10.49
CA PRO A 27 -8.95 4.75 -10.95
C PRO A 27 -8.06 5.96 -10.68
N LEU A 28 -8.56 7.18 -10.74
CA LEU A 28 -7.79 8.37 -10.39
C LEU A 28 -7.38 8.34 -8.90
N ALA A 29 -8.33 8.10 -7.99
CA ALA A 29 -8.06 8.05 -6.56
C ALA A 29 -7.03 6.97 -6.21
N ILE A 30 -7.17 5.77 -6.79
CA ILE A 30 -6.23 4.66 -6.58
C ILE A 30 -4.83 5.06 -7.08
N ARG A 31 -4.71 5.66 -8.25
CA ARG A 31 -3.42 6.11 -8.81
C ARG A 31 -2.76 7.15 -7.92
N LEU A 32 -3.53 8.18 -7.49
CA LEU A 32 -3.02 9.25 -6.62
C LEU A 32 -2.62 8.72 -5.24
N TYR A 33 -3.25 7.67 -4.76
CA TYR A 33 -2.86 7.00 -3.52
C TYR A 33 -1.59 6.16 -3.68
N LEU A 34 -1.51 5.35 -4.74
CA LEU A 34 -0.40 4.41 -4.94
C LEU A 34 0.88 5.09 -5.43
N ALA A 35 0.77 6.16 -6.22
CA ALA A 35 1.95 6.84 -6.76
C ALA A 35 2.94 7.31 -5.67
N PRO A 36 2.55 8.06 -4.63
CA PRO A 36 3.47 8.43 -3.56
C PRO A 36 3.96 7.21 -2.75
N VAL A 37 3.15 6.16 -2.59
CA VAL A 37 3.56 4.94 -1.89
C VAL A 37 4.75 4.29 -2.61
N PHE A 38 4.63 4.05 -3.91
CA PHE A 38 5.70 3.44 -4.70
C PHE A 38 6.89 4.37 -4.91
N TRP A 39 6.64 5.67 -5.02
CA TRP A 39 7.74 6.66 -5.08
C TRP A 39 8.61 6.59 -3.84
N VAL A 40 8.02 6.65 -2.65
CA VAL A 40 8.76 6.58 -1.38
C VAL A 40 9.44 5.23 -1.21
N ALA A 41 8.77 4.12 -1.57
CA ALA A 41 9.35 2.78 -1.49
C ALA A 41 10.59 2.64 -2.39
N GLY A 42 10.51 3.08 -3.64
CA GLY A 42 11.64 3.04 -4.58
C GLY A 42 12.75 4.02 -4.20
N TRP A 43 12.40 5.22 -3.76
CA TRP A 43 13.37 6.22 -3.31
C TRP A 43 14.16 5.74 -2.09
N ASN A 44 13.50 5.11 -1.12
CA ASN A 44 14.16 4.52 0.05
C ASN A 44 15.14 3.41 -0.31
N LYS A 45 14.91 2.68 -1.41
CA LYS A 45 15.84 1.67 -1.90
C LYS A 45 17.06 2.27 -2.60
N TRP A 46 16.88 3.40 -3.26
CA TRP A 46 17.96 4.16 -3.89
C TRP A 46 18.87 4.88 -2.88
N HIS A 47 18.37 5.34 -1.81
CA HIS A 47 18.82 6.15 -0.69
C HIS A 47 20.18 6.84 -0.83
N PRO A 48 20.22 8.19 -0.88
CA PRO A 48 21.47 8.93 -1.13
C PRO A 48 22.56 8.73 -0.06
N GLU A 49 22.17 8.47 1.21
CA GLU A 49 23.12 8.32 2.32
C GLU A 49 23.62 6.90 2.55
N ARG A 50 22.78 5.89 2.29
CA ARG A 50 23.10 4.48 2.51
C ARG A 50 23.56 3.77 1.25
N GLY A 51 23.28 4.37 0.09
CA GLY A 51 23.59 3.85 -1.21
C GLY A 51 22.72 2.65 -1.62
N PHE A 52 22.71 2.39 -2.90
CA PHE A 52 22.04 1.25 -3.51
C PHE A 52 22.54 -0.10 -2.93
N ASP A 53 23.82 -0.17 -2.57
CA ASP A 53 24.44 -1.35 -1.97
C ASP A 53 23.75 -1.83 -0.69
N PHE A 54 23.10 -0.95 0.07
CA PHE A 54 22.35 -1.36 1.26
C PHE A 54 21.16 -2.24 0.87
N THR A 55 20.43 -1.88 -0.18
CA THR A 55 19.31 -2.68 -0.69
C THR A 55 19.78 -4.00 -1.29
N ALA A 56 20.88 -3.98 -2.05
CA ALA A 56 21.47 -5.19 -2.61
C ALA A 56 21.91 -6.18 -1.50
N ARG A 57 22.61 -5.69 -0.46
CA ARG A 57 22.96 -6.54 0.71
C ARG A 57 21.75 -7.04 1.48
N TYR A 58 20.66 -6.30 1.52
CA TYR A 58 19.41 -6.78 2.12
C TYR A 58 18.82 -7.93 1.30
N PHE A 59 18.83 -7.82 -0.02
CA PHE A 59 18.33 -8.87 -0.93
C PHE A 59 19.22 -10.11 -0.91
N ASP A 60 20.55 -9.94 -0.77
CA ASP A 60 21.50 -11.03 -0.57
C ASP A 60 21.18 -11.82 0.71
N ARG A 61 20.92 -11.12 1.82
CA ARG A 61 20.52 -11.77 3.10
C ARG A 61 19.18 -12.51 3.01
N LEU A 62 18.29 -12.11 2.10
CA LEU A 62 17.04 -12.82 1.82
C LEU A 62 17.25 -14.04 0.90
N GLY A 63 18.48 -14.25 0.38
CA GLY A 63 18.81 -15.36 -0.50
C GLY A 63 18.37 -15.18 -1.95
N TYR A 64 18.12 -13.94 -2.40
CA TYR A 64 17.77 -13.70 -3.80
C TYR A 64 18.96 -13.92 -4.73
N PRO A 65 18.74 -14.55 -5.89
CA PRO A 65 19.78 -14.65 -6.91
C PRO A 65 20.06 -13.26 -7.51
N LEU A 66 21.33 -12.96 -7.81
CA LEU A 66 21.75 -11.69 -8.41
C LEU A 66 21.19 -10.47 -7.65
N PRO A 67 21.55 -10.28 -6.37
CA PRO A 67 20.90 -9.33 -5.47
C PRO A 67 20.97 -7.88 -6.00
N ASP A 68 22.06 -7.48 -6.65
CA ASP A 68 22.20 -6.15 -7.28
C ASP A 68 21.18 -5.94 -8.41
N LEU A 69 21.00 -6.95 -9.27
CA LEU A 69 20.03 -6.87 -10.35
C LEU A 69 18.60 -6.83 -9.81
N MET A 70 18.29 -7.66 -8.80
CA MET A 70 16.96 -7.67 -8.17
C MET A 70 16.65 -6.36 -7.47
N ALA A 71 17.63 -5.78 -6.78
CA ALA A 71 17.50 -4.46 -6.15
C ALA A 71 17.26 -3.36 -7.18
N PHE A 72 18.01 -3.38 -8.30
CA PHE A 72 17.80 -2.45 -9.40
C PHE A 72 16.40 -2.58 -10.03
N LEU A 73 15.99 -3.81 -10.36
CA LEU A 73 14.68 -4.06 -10.97
C LEU A 73 13.54 -3.63 -10.04
N ALA A 74 13.61 -3.93 -8.74
CA ALA A 74 12.62 -3.51 -7.76
C ALA A 74 12.54 -1.97 -7.68
N THR A 75 13.68 -1.30 -7.53
CA THR A 75 13.77 0.16 -7.44
C THR A 75 13.25 0.84 -8.70
N ALA A 76 13.70 0.39 -9.88
CA ALA A 76 13.27 0.92 -11.17
C ALA A 76 11.77 0.70 -11.41
N THR A 77 11.25 -0.46 -11.03
CA THR A 77 9.81 -0.78 -11.12
C THR A 77 8.99 0.15 -10.23
N GLU A 78 9.40 0.36 -8.99
CA GLU A 78 8.67 1.21 -8.05
C GLU A 78 8.70 2.69 -8.48
N ILE A 79 9.86 3.24 -8.82
CA ILE A 79 9.98 4.63 -9.27
C ILE A 79 9.27 4.84 -10.62
N GLY A 80 9.57 3.99 -11.60
CA GLY A 80 8.95 4.07 -12.93
C GLY A 80 7.44 3.85 -12.87
N GLY A 81 7.00 2.88 -12.06
CA GLY A 81 5.59 2.61 -11.82
C GLY A 81 4.88 3.77 -11.13
N ALA A 82 5.51 4.41 -10.13
CA ALA A 82 4.96 5.59 -9.47
C ALA A 82 4.71 6.74 -10.46
N ILE A 83 5.69 7.02 -11.34
CA ILE A 83 5.56 8.04 -12.39
C ILE A 83 4.44 7.66 -13.38
N ALA A 84 4.42 6.41 -13.83
CA ALA A 84 3.41 5.92 -14.76
C ALA A 84 2.00 6.01 -14.17
N LEU A 85 1.82 5.64 -12.90
CA LEU A 85 0.55 5.77 -12.17
C LEU A 85 0.14 7.24 -12.01
N LEU A 86 1.07 8.11 -11.61
CA LEU A 86 0.77 9.54 -11.44
C LEU A 86 0.25 10.15 -12.75
N LEU A 87 0.93 9.90 -13.85
CA LEU A 87 0.58 10.42 -15.17
C LEU A 87 -0.61 9.69 -15.81
N GLY A 88 -0.94 8.48 -15.34
CA GLY A 88 -1.90 7.59 -16.01
C GLY A 88 -1.40 7.16 -17.39
N LEU A 89 -0.12 6.85 -17.48
CA LEU A 89 0.55 6.43 -18.70
C LEU A 89 0.85 4.93 -18.64
N ALA A 90 0.42 4.21 -19.67
CA ALA A 90 0.58 2.76 -19.74
C ALA A 90 0.14 2.05 -18.44
N THR A 91 -0.93 2.55 -17.81
CA THR A 91 -1.36 2.18 -16.45
C THR A 91 -1.47 0.67 -16.26
N ARG A 92 -2.10 -0.03 -17.22
CA ARG A 92 -2.26 -1.49 -17.16
C ARG A 92 -0.92 -2.22 -17.20
N LEU A 93 -0.01 -1.77 -18.04
CA LEU A 93 1.33 -2.38 -18.17
C LEU A 93 2.17 -2.11 -16.92
N ALA A 94 2.11 -0.91 -16.36
CA ALA A 94 2.82 -0.56 -15.12
C ALA A 94 2.31 -1.38 -13.91
N CYS A 95 1.03 -1.73 -13.87
CA CYS A 95 0.47 -2.55 -12.79
C CYS A 95 1.10 -3.96 -12.74
N ILE A 96 1.48 -4.55 -13.87
CA ILE A 96 2.01 -5.92 -13.91
C ILE A 96 3.28 -6.07 -13.07
N PRO A 97 4.38 -5.34 -13.36
CA PRO A 97 5.60 -5.46 -12.57
C PRO A 97 5.41 -4.97 -11.14
N LEU A 98 4.56 -3.96 -10.88
CA LEU A 98 4.26 -3.52 -9.51
C LEU A 98 3.53 -4.61 -8.70
N MET A 99 2.55 -5.31 -9.30
CA MET A 99 1.91 -6.46 -8.65
C MET A 99 2.90 -7.58 -8.36
N PHE A 100 3.85 -7.83 -9.26
CA PHE A 100 4.89 -8.83 -9.06
C PHE A 100 5.79 -8.47 -7.88
N VAL A 101 6.25 -7.22 -7.78
CA VAL A 101 7.02 -6.73 -6.62
C VAL A 101 6.22 -6.88 -5.32
N MET A 102 4.93 -6.55 -5.32
CA MET A 102 4.08 -6.73 -4.14
C MET A 102 3.89 -8.20 -3.76
N ALA A 103 3.68 -9.08 -4.73
CA ALA A 103 3.57 -10.52 -4.48
C ALA A 103 4.84 -11.09 -3.84
N ILE A 104 6.01 -10.73 -4.38
CA ILE A 104 7.29 -11.12 -3.79
C ILE A 104 7.44 -10.58 -2.37
N ALA A 105 7.21 -9.27 -2.15
CA ALA A 105 7.33 -8.67 -0.83
C ALA A 105 6.40 -9.35 0.19
N VAL A 106 5.15 -9.63 -0.18
CA VAL A 106 4.18 -10.34 0.67
C VAL A 106 4.67 -11.73 1.04
N THR A 107 5.13 -12.51 0.05
CA THR A 107 5.46 -13.92 0.26
C THR A 107 6.82 -14.16 0.92
N THR A 108 7.81 -13.32 0.63
CA THR A 108 9.20 -13.55 1.08
C THR A 108 9.60 -12.72 2.28
N VAL A 109 9.06 -11.52 2.42
CA VAL A 109 9.46 -10.59 3.51
C VAL A 109 8.44 -10.58 4.64
N HIS A 110 7.14 -10.46 4.30
CA HIS A 110 6.10 -10.15 5.27
C HIS A 110 5.29 -11.36 5.75
N TRP A 111 5.34 -12.49 5.05
CA TRP A 111 4.48 -13.64 5.32
C TRP A 111 4.58 -14.16 6.76
N LYS A 112 5.79 -14.31 7.28
CA LYS A 112 6.07 -14.77 8.64
C LYS A 112 5.49 -13.84 9.73
N ASN A 113 5.26 -12.59 9.40
CA ASN A 113 4.72 -11.61 10.32
C ASN A 113 3.18 -11.68 10.46
N GLY A 114 2.52 -12.57 9.71
CA GLY A 114 1.05 -12.68 9.71
C GLY A 114 0.35 -11.53 9.00
N TRP A 115 -0.93 -11.31 9.32
CA TRP A 115 -1.76 -10.35 8.60
C TRP A 115 -1.54 -8.90 9.03
N GLN A 116 -1.54 -8.64 10.35
CA GLN A 116 -1.64 -7.28 10.90
C GLN A 116 -0.36 -6.45 10.75
N ILE A 117 -0.52 -5.13 10.59
CA ILE A 117 0.56 -4.15 10.56
C ILE A 117 1.22 -4.02 11.93
N THR A 118 0.42 -4.06 12.99
CA THR A 118 0.86 -4.03 14.39
C THR A 118 0.73 -5.42 15.02
N ALA A 119 1.46 -5.68 16.10
CA ALA A 119 1.38 -6.94 16.84
C ALA A 119 0.01 -7.06 17.57
N ASP A 120 -1.01 -7.52 16.84
CA ASP A 120 -2.36 -7.77 17.35
C ASP A 120 -2.73 -9.24 17.17
N PRO A 121 -3.06 -9.98 18.26
CA PRO A 121 -3.43 -11.40 18.19
C PRO A 121 -4.80 -11.64 17.54
N ARG A 122 -5.64 -10.61 17.39
CA ARG A 122 -6.96 -10.68 16.73
C ARG A 122 -6.84 -10.64 15.21
N SER A 123 -5.75 -11.15 14.70
CA SER A 123 -5.43 -11.23 13.28
C SER A 123 -6.13 -12.46 12.64
N PRO A 124 -6.53 -12.41 11.36
CA PRO A 124 -6.98 -13.60 10.62
C PRO A 124 -5.96 -14.74 10.66
N PHE A 125 -4.68 -14.41 10.57
CA PHE A 125 -3.56 -15.30 10.90
C PHE A 125 -2.47 -14.48 11.60
N PRO A 126 -2.13 -14.80 12.85
CA PRO A 126 -1.10 -14.09 13.61
C PRO A 126 0.30 -14.44 13.09
N GLY A 127 1.27 -13.54 13.30
CA GLY A 127 2.68 -13.82 13.07
C GLY A 127 3.27 -14.70 14.17
N GLU A 128 4.46 -15.25 13.92
CA GLU A 128 5.13 -16.22 14.79
C GLU A 128 5.45 -15.66 16.18
N ASP A 129 5.80 -14.38 16.29
CA ASP A 129 6.31 -13.74 17.52
C ASP A 129 5.30 -12.81 18.22
N ILE A 130 4.00 -12.86 17.87
CA ILE A 130 3.01 -11.88 18.35
C ILE A 130 2.85 -11.87 19.86
N ASP A 131 2.83 -13.02 20.52
CA ASP A 131 2.65 -13.09 21.97
C ASP A 131 3.86 -12.51 22.71
N ALA A 132 5.08 -12.86 22.27
CA ALA A 132 6.31 -12.29 22.81
C ALA A 132 6.41 -10.79 22.59
N ALA A 133 5.98 -10.30 21.44
CA ALA A 133 5.93 -8.86 21.13
C ALA A 133 4.94 -8.12 22.04
N ARG A 134 3.79 -8.71 22.32
CA ARG A 134 2.78 -8.12 23.24
C ARG A 134 3.27 -8.05 24.69
N GLU A 135 3.92 -9.10 25.17
CA GLU A 135 4.50 -9.11 26.52
C GLU A 135 5.52 -7.98 26.66
N ARG A 136 6.46 -7.87 25.70
CA ARG A 136 7.47 -6.80 25.68
C ARG A 136 6.87 -5.43 25.55
N LEU A 137 5.80 -5.28 24.77
CA LEU A 137 5.07 -4.01 24.64
C LEU A 137 4.41 -3.61 25.97
N GLY A 138 3.81 -4.58 26.68
CA GLY A 138 3.24 -4.36 28.01
C GLY A 138 4.27 -3.84 28.99
N GLU A 139 5.41 -4.46 29.04
CA GLU A 139 6.55 -4.07 29.89
C GLU A 139 7.10 -2.69 29.50
N ALA A 140 7.32 -2.43 28.21
CA ALA A 140 7.78 -1.13 27.73
C ALA A 140 6.82 0.00 28.11
N ARG A 141 5.50 -0.22 27.98
CA ARG A 141 4.48 0.76 28.39
C ARG A 141 4.46 1.00 29.89
N ARG A 142 4.72 -0.04 30.70
CA ARG A 142 4.83 0.10 32.15
C ARG A 142 6.01 0.99 32.51
N ILE A 143 7.20 0.68 31.98
CA ILE A 143 8.41 1.48 32.20
C ILE A 143 8.22 2.93 31.79
N LEU A 144 7.63 3.18 30.64
CA LEU A 144 7.41 4.54 30.14
C LEU A 144 6.41 5.33 31.00
N ARG A 145 5.37 4.70 31.55
CA ARG A 145 4.47 5.35 32.49
C ARG A 145 5.18 5.74 33.81
N GLU A 146 5.98 4.83 34.34
CA GLU A 146 6.75 5.09 35.58
C GLU A 146 7.76 6.22 35.34
N GLN A 147 8.46 6.23 34.20
CA GLN A 147 9.40 7.30 33.88
C GLN A 147 8.71 8.62 33.54
N GLY A 148 7.55 8.61 32.89
CA GLY A 148 6.74 9.79 32.65
C GLY A 148 6.33 10.47 33.93
N GLU A 149 5.83 9.69 34.89
CA GLU A 149 5.47 10.20 36.23
C GLU A 149 6.69 10.75 36.98
N ALA A 150 7.80 10.00 36.95
CA ALA A 150 9.02 10.38 37.68
C ALA A 150 9.71 11.64 37.11
N LEU A 151 9.74 11.81 35.79
CA LEU A 151 10.47 12.88 35.11
C LEU A 151 9.60 14.12 34.80
N HIS A 152 8.32 13.92 34.55
CA HIS A 152 7.41 14.97 34.08
C HIS A 152 6.18 15.18 34.97
N GLY A 153 5.98 14.35 36.01
CA GLY A 153 4.78 14.38 36.85
C GLY A 153 3.49 13.97 36.13
N ASP A 154 3.64 13.27 35.00
CA ASP A 154 2.54 12.81 34.17
C ASP A 154 2.87 11.43 33.58
N SER A 155 2.14 10.42 34.00
CA SER A 155 2.28 9.04 33.51
C SER A 155 1.90 8.86 32.04
N GLY A 156 1.17 9.81 31.45
CA GLY A 156 0.76 9.84 30.05
C GLY A 156 1.73 10.56 29.11
N TRP A 157 2.75 11.25 29.63
CA TRP A 157 3.61 12.16 28.86
C TRP A 157 4.18 11.52 27.56
N PHE A 158 4.68 10.29 27.63
CA PHE A 158 5.22 9.59 26.46
C PHE A 158 4.17 9.12 25.44
N THR A 159 2.89 9.18 25.80
CA THR A 159 1.77 8.73 24.94
C THR A 159 0.76 9.84 24.65
N GLU A 160 1.07 11.08 24.97
CA GLU A 160 0.22 12.25 24.74
C GLU A 160 -0.17 12.39 23.26
N PHE A 161 0.78 12.15 22.35
CA PHE A 161 0.57 12.26 20.90
C PHE A 161 0.25 10.92 20.20
N GLY A 162 0.00 9.85 20.95
CA GLY A 162 -0.41 8.57 20.39
C GLY A 162 0.08 7.36 21.17
N SER A 163 -0.43 6.20 20.78
CA SER A 163 -0.11 4.93 21.43
C SER A 163 1.23 4.37 20.93
N ILE A 164 2.04 3.85 21.86
CA ILE A 164 3.23 3.09 21.53
C ILE A 164 2.79 1.69 21.10
N VAL A 165 3.27 1.26 19.95
CA VAL A 165 2.97 -0.04 19.35
C VAL A 165 4.24 -0.71 18.84
N ILE A 166 4.25 -2.04 18.80
CA ILE A 166 5.27 -2.76 18.05
C ILE A 166 4.78 -2.93 16.62
N LEU A 167 5.57 -2.44 15.67
CA LEU A 167 5.30 -2.59 14.25
C LEU A 167 5.62 -4.03 13.83
N ASN A 168 4.60 -4.77 13.43
CA ASN A 168 4.72 -6.16 13.00
C ASN A 168 5.06 -6.30 11.52
N ASN A 169 4.73 -5.30 10.69
CA ASN A 169 4.92 -5.32 9.25
C ASN A 169 4.30 -6.55 8.56
N GLY A 170 3.09 -6.94 8.96
CA GLY A 170 2.36 -8.03 8.33
C GLY A 170 1.94 -7.73 6.89
N VAL A 171 1.33 -8.72 6.24
CA VAL A 171 1.04 -8.69 4.80
C VAL A 171 -0.10 -7.75 4.39
N ALA A 172 -0.92 -7.25 5.32
CA ALA A 172 -2.16 -6.51 5.01
C ALA A 172 -1.95 -5.35 4.02
N LEU A 173 -0.92 -4.52 4.22
CA LEU A 173 -0.64 -3.41 3.31
C LEU A 173 -0.21 -3.89 1.92
N GLY A 174 0.69 -4.87 1.86
CA GLY A 174 1.16 -5.42 0.58
C GLY A 174 0.02 -6.04 -0.23
N VAL A 175 -0.87 -6.77 0.44
CA VAL A 175 -2.09 -7.35 -0.17
C VAL A 175 -3.04 -6.23 -0.62
N THR A 176 -3.23 -5.19 0.19
CA THR A 176 -4.09 -4.05 -0.19
C THR A 176 -3.57 -3.37 -1.46
N TYR A 177 -2.26 -3.10 -1.53
CA TYR A 177 -1.65 -2.49 -2.72
C TYR A 177 -1.75 -3.40 -3.94
N PHE A 178 -1.54 -4.70 -3.76
CA PHE A 178 -1.74 -5.67 -4.83
C PHE A 178 -3.18 -5.65 -5.38
N VAL A 179 -4.19 -5.65 -4.51
CA VAL A 179 -5.61 -5.60 -4.91
C VAL A 179 -5.95 -4.28 -5.60
N MET A 180 -5.40 -3.16 -5.12
CA MET A 180 -5.59 -1.85 -5.78
C MET A 180 -4.94 -1.82 -7.17
N LEU A 181 -3.75 -2.39 -7.33
CA LEU A 181 -3.08 -2.53 -8.64
C LEU A 181 -3.87 -3.46 -9.58
N LEU A 182 -4.42 -4.55 -9.05
CA LEU A 182 -5.27 -5.46 -9.82
C LEU A 182 -6.54 -4.75 -10.29
N ALA A 183 -7.15 -3.93 -9.45
CA ALA A 183 -8.29 -3.09 -9.84
C ALA A 183 -7.89 -2.13 -10.98
N LEU A 184 -6.75 -1.45 -10.88
CA LEU A 184 -6.25 -0.57 -11.94
C LEU A 184 -5.91 -1.32 -13.23
N PHE A 185 -5.40 -2.54 -13.14
CA PHE A 185 -5.12 -3.36 -14.31
C PHE A 185 -6.40 -3.59 -15.14
N TYR A 186 -7.53 -3.86 -14.50
CA TYR A 186 -8.81 -4.04 -15.19
C TYR A 186 -9.48 -2.72 -15.58
N LEU A 187 -9.48 -1.72 -14.70
CA LEU A 187 -10.10 -0.41 -14.94
C LEU A 187 -9.30 0.43 -15.94
N GLY A 188 -7.97 0.31 -15.92
CA GLY A 188 -7.06 1.20 -16.66
C GLY A 188 -6.85 2.53 -15.94
N GLY A 189 -6.22 3.49 -16.62
CA GLY A 189 -5.87 4.81 -16.08
C GLY A 189 -7.05 5.75 -15.82
N GLY A 190 -8.25 5.38 -16.25
CA GLY A 190 -9.45 6.24 -16.15
C GLY A 190 -9.58 7.22 -17.32
N ARG A 191 -10.68 8.00 -17.28
CA ARG A 191 -10.97 9.07 -18.27
C ARG A 191 -10.42 10.41 -17.77
N TYR A 192 -10.26 11.38 -18.66
CA TYR A 192 -9.91 12.79 -18.44
C TYR A 192 -8.50 13.04 -17.90
N LEU A 193 -8.14 12.58 -16.72
CA LEU A 193 -6.85 12.85 -16.07
C LEU A 193 -5.88 11.67 -16.24
N SER A 194 -5.78 11.11 -17.44
CA SER A 194 -4.92 9.99 -17.79
C SER A 194 -4.37 10.16 -19.20
N LEU A 195 -3.06 10.04 -19.37
CA LEU A 195 -2.43 10.08 -20.69
C LEU A 195 -2.91 8.93 -21.58
N ASP A 196 -3.20 7.76 -21.02
CA ASP A 196 -3.77 6.62 -21.74
C ASP A 196 -5.07 6.99 -22.45
N HIS A 197 -5.91 7.83 -21.84
CA HIS A 197 -7.16 8.28 -22.44
C HIS A 197 -6.92 9.13 -23.69
N TYR A 198 -5.99 10.08 -23.62
CA TYR A 198 -5.69 10.98 -24.75
C TYR A 198 -4.97 10.26 -25.89
N ILE A 199 -4.06 9.35 -25.55
CA ILE A 199 -3.37 8.49 -26.52
C ILE A 199 -4.40 7.62 -27.28
N ALA A 200 -5.27 6.91 -26.53
CA ALA A 200 -6.31 6.08 -27.13
C ALA A 200 -7.29 6.89 -28.00
N ARG A 201 -7.59 8.14 -27.64
CA ARG A 201 -8.43 9.03 -28.44
C ARG A 201 -7.74 9.50 -29.72
N ALA A 202 -6.44 9.76 -29.66
CA ALA A 202 -5.67 10.15 -30.86
C ALA A 202 -5.56 9.02 -31.87
N TRP A 203 -5.42 7.77 -31.40
CA TRP A 203 -5.32 6.59 -32.28
C TRP A 203 -6.64 6.16 -32.94
N ARG A 204 -7.79 6.64 -32.43
CA ARG A 204 -9.11 6.34 -32.98
C ARG A 204 -9.59 7.38 -34.01
N ARG A 205 -8.81 8.43 -34.25
CA ARG A 205 -9.05 9.47 -35.27
C ARG A 205 -8.28 9.15 -36.54
#